data_1616327ebb22e4de8781998ffe59aa61
#
_entry.id   1616327ebb22e4de8781998ffe59aa61
#
_cell.length_a   1.000
_cell.length_b   1.000
_cell.length_c   1.000
_cell.angle_alpha   90.00
_cell.angle_beta   90.00
_cell.angle_gamma   90.00
#
_symmetry.space_group_name_H-M   'P 1'
#
loop_
_entity.id
_entity.type
_entity.pdbx_description
1 polymer ?
#
loop_
_entity_poly.entity_id
_entity_poly.type
_entity_poly.pdbx_seq_one_letter_code
_entity_poly.pdbx_strand_id
1 'polypeptide(L)'
;MTGFAAASRSIPGLTVTVELRSVNSRFLDLSLRVPDELRQLEAALREAIGARLQRGKVECRIALQRQPGIEALRLNSPVLAQLEQLDAQVRTRLPGAAPLSVADVLHWPGVLDQRDTDTEALREALLVALAESLDGLQSSRQREGEALRHTLLERCAGIVRIAQALRPRIPQMLAQAERKLFERLNQALGAALQGGNVSREELAERVRQEVTLYGLRVDVDEELKRLLTHVDEVRRVLAAGGGVGRRLDFLMQELNREANTLGSKATAVDLTQAAVELKMLIEQMREQIQNLE
;
A
#
# COMPACT_ATOMS: atom_id res chain seq x y z
N MET A 1 -0.78 -0.22 1.91
CA MET A 1 0.61 -0.35 2.44
C MET A 1 1.00 -1.81 2.44
N THR A 2 2.20 -2.11 1.96
CA THR A 2 2.82 -3.43 2.06
C THR A 2 3.58 -3.49 3.38
N GLY A 3 3.82 -4.68 3.91
CA GLY A 3 4.58 -4.82 5.14
C GLY A 3 5.11 -6.22 5.30
N PHE A 4 6.28 -6.33 5.94
CA PHE A 4 6.88 -7.60 6.31
C PHE A 4 7.40 -7.50 7.74
N ALA A 5 7.18 -8.56 8.52
CA ALA A 5 7.80 -8.73 9.81
C ALA A 5 7.99 -10.22 10.09
N ALA A 6 9.03 -10.55 10.83
CA ALA A 6 9.29 -11.89 11.30
C ALA A 6 9.80 -11.82 12.73
N ALA A 7 9.40 -12.80 13.55
CA ALA A 7 9.91 -12.98 14.89
C ALA A 7 10.13 -14.48 15.16
N SER A 8 11.11 -14.79 15.99
CA SER A 8 11.45 -16.17 16.35
C SER A 8 11.60 -16.30 17.85
N ARG A 9 11.11 -17.42 18.39
CA ARG A 9 11.29 -17.80 19.79
C ARG A 9 11.82 -19.21 19.89
N SER A 10 12.81 -19.39 20.74
CA SER A 10 13.41 -20.71 21.00
C SER A 10 12.93 -21.23 22.34
N ILE A 11 12.51 -22.48 22.33
CA ILE A 11 12.28 -23.32 23.50
C ILE A 11 13.26 -24.49 23.45
N PRO A 12 13.45 -25.25 24.51
CA PRO A 12 14.39 -26.37 24.48
C PRO A 12 14.14 -27.37 23.35
N GLY A 13 15.11 -27.49 22.41
CA GLY A 13 15.05 -28.37 21.24
C GLY A 13 14.28 -27.85 20.03
N LEU A 14 13.61 -26.71 20.12
CA LEU A 14 12.75 -26.20 19.03
C LEU A 14 12.80 -24.68 18.92
N THR A 15 12.80 -24.17 17.70
CA THR A 15 12.60 -22.73 17.41
C THR A 15 11.33 -22.58 16.59
N VAL A 16 10.41 -21.72 17.07
CA VAL A 16 9.23 -21.30 16.34
C VAL A 16 9.50 -19.95 15.70
N THR A 17 9.21 -19.84 14.41
CA THR A 17 9.32 -18.59 13.64
C THR A 17 7.96 -18.23 13.06
N VAL A 18 7.56 -16.98 13.22
CA VAL A 18 6.34 -16.40 12.65
C VAL A 18 6.73 -15.32 11.68
N GLU A 19 6.33 -15.48 10.43
CA GLU A 19 6.50 -14.48 9.37
C GLU A 19 5.13 -13.93 8.98
N LEU A 20 5.01 -12.60 8.94
CA LEU A 20 3.82 -11.89 8.46
C LEU A 20 4.17 -11.09 7.22
N ARG A 21 3.41 -11.30 6.16
CA ARG A 21 3.45 -10.49 4.93
C ARG A 21 2.09 -9.87 4.70
N SER A 22 2.08 -8.59 4.39
CA SER A 22 0.85 -7.86 4.14
C SER A 22 0.94 -7.11 2.83
N VAL A 23 -0.13 -7.23 2.02
CA VAL A 23 -0.33 -6.45 0.79
C VAL A 23 -1.62 -5.67 0.93
N ASN A 24 -1.73 -4.57 0.19
CA ASN A 24 -2.92 -3.74 0.20
C ASN A 24 -4.16 -4.53 -0.28
N SER A 25 -5.26 -4.46 0.49
CA SER A 25 -6.58 -5.00 0.13
C SER A 25 -7.68 -4.25 0.88
N ARG A 26 -8.86 -4.17 0.26
CA ARG A 26 -10.03 -3.48 0.81
C ARG A 26 -10.55 -4.13 2.08
N PHE A 27 -10.48 -5.46 2.17
CA PHE A 27 -10.94 -6.27 3.30
C PHE A 27 -9.75 -7.03 3.88
N LEU A 28 -9.89 -7.52 5.10
CA LEU A 28 -8.94 -8.45 5.68
C LEU A 28 -9.12 -9.82 5.00
N ASP A 29 -8.10 -10.23 4.26
CA ASP A 29 -7.97 -11.58 3.70
C ASP A 29 -6.77 -12.23 4.37
N LEU A 30 -7.02 -13.21 5.25
CA LEU A 30 -6.02 -13.84 6.09
C LEU A 30 -5.77 -15.27 5.64
N SER A 31 -4.58 -15.53 5.13
CA SER A 31 -4.06 -16.86 4.82
C SER A 31 -3.06 -17.29 5.89
N LEU A 32 -3.35 -18.42 6.53
CA LEU A 32 -2.49 -19.03 7.55
C LEU A 32 -1.83 -20.29 6.98
N ARG A 33 -0.51 -20.40 7.13
CA ARG A 33 0.26 -21.61 6.84
C ARG A 33 0.84 -22.11 8.16
N VAL A 34 0.17 -23.08 8.74
CA VAL A 34 0.47 -23.61 10.06
C VAL A 34 0.93 -25.07 9.92
N PRO A 35 2.04 -25.48 10.55
CA PRO A 35 2.43 -26.88 10.65
C PRO A 35 1.34 -27.73 11.31
N ASP A 36 1.29 -29.03 10.97
CA ASP A 36 0.26 -29.94 11.49
C ASP A 36 0.25 -30.03 13.01
N GLU A 37 1.42 -29.94 13.64
CA GLU A 37 1.58 -29.96 15.09
C GLU A 37 0.89 -28.79 15.81
N LEU A 38 0.68 -27.67 15.12
CA LEU A 38 0.09 -26.44 15.64
C LEU A 38 -1.32 -26.17 15.10
N ARG A 39 -1.88 -27.09 14.31
CA ARG A 39 -3.19 -26.89 13.64
C ARG A 39 -4.32 -26.56 14.60
N GLN A 40 -4.32 -27.12 15.79
CA GLN A 40 -5.30 -26.82 16.85
C GLN A 40 -5.28 -25.35 17.31
N LEU A 41 -4.19 -24.62 17.09
CA LEU A 41 -4.06 -23.21 17.47
C LEU A 41 -4.48 -22.24 16.33
N GLU A 42 -4.84 -22.75 15.15
CA GLU A 42 -5.15 -21.91 13.98
C GLU A 42 -6.28 -20.92 14.26
N ALA A 43 -7.34 -21.33 14.97
CA ALA A 43 -8.46 -20.47 15.30
C ALA A 43 -8.03 -19.30 16.21
N ALA A 44 -7.23 -19.59 17.24
CA ALA A 44 -6.72 -18.57 18.17
C ALA A 44 -5.76 -17.58 17.46
N LEU A 45 -4.91 -18.09 16.56
CA LEU A 45 -4.01 -17.26 15.75
C LEU A 45 -4.81 -16.32 14.83
N ARG A 46 -5.86 -16.84 14.19
CA ARG A 46 -6.76 -16.07 13.33
C ARG A 46 -7.44 -14.94 14.09
N GLU A 47 -7.93 -15.24 15.28
CA GLU A 47 -8.57 -14.26 16.17
C GLU A 47 -7.57 -13.19 16.61
N ALA A 48 -6.36 -13.57 17.06
CA ALA A 48 -5.33 -12.63 17.50
C ALA A 48 -4.87 -11.69 16.37
N ILE A 49 -4.74 -12.20 15.14
CA ILE A 49 -4.39 -11.37 13.98
C ILE A 49 -5.55 -10.44 13.62
N GLY A 50 -6.80 -10.96 13.59
CA GLY A 50 -7.99 -10.20 13.26
C GLY A 50 -8.31 -9.08 14.26
N ALA A 51 -7.97 -9.26 15.54
CA ALA A 51 -8.11 -8.24 16.57
C ALA A 51 -7.19 -7.01 16.32
N ARG A 52 -6.02 -7.21 15.69
CA ARG A 52 -5.04 -6.15 15.45
C ARG A 52 -5.05 -5.59 14.03
N LEU A 53 -5.51 -6.36 13.05
CA LEU A 53 -5.50 -5.98 11.63
C LEU A 53 -6.93 -5.96 11.10
N GLN A 54 -7.39 -4.80 10.64
CA GLN A 54 -8.76 -4.62 10.15
C GLN A 54 -8.88 -4.82 8.63
N ARG A 55 -7.77 -4.72 7.88
CA ARG A 55 -7.75 -4.80 6.41
C ARG A 55 -6.37 -5.18 5.88
N GLY A 56 -6.33 -5.61 4.63
CA GLY A 56 -5.13 -6.06 3.92
C GLY A 56 -5.18 -7.57 3.64
N LYS A 57 -4.52 -8.00 2.58
CA LYS A 57 -4.24 -9.41 2.36
C LYS A 57 -3.00 -9.77 3.17
N VAL A 58 -3.19 -10.58 4.21
CA VAL A 58 -2.17 -10.95 5.18
C VAL A 58 -1.87 -12.43 5.05
N GLU A 59 -0.63 -12.77 4.77
CA GLU A 59 -0.12 -14.13 4.82
C GLU A 59 0.70 -14.28 6.10
N CYS A 60 0.28 -15.21 6.96
CA CYS A 60 1.00 -15.61 8.16
C CYS A 60 1.58 -17.01 7.93
N ARG A 61 2.89 -17.13 7.96
CA ARG A 61 3.61 -18.39 7.85
C ARG A 61 4.28 -18.71 9.19
N ILE A 62 4.03 -19.91 9.69
CA ILE A 62 4.66 -20.42 10.89
C ILE A 62 5.57 -21.57 10.49
N ALA A 63 6.79 -21.53 10.98
CA ALA A 63 7.78 -22.58 10.78
C ALA A 63 8.31 -23.07 12.12
N LEU A 64 8.44 -24.39 12.24
CA LEU A 64 9.09 -25.05 13.36
C LEU A 64 10.44 -25.59 12.88
N GLN A 65 11.49 -25.23 13.58
CA GLN A 65 12.84 -25.71 13.29
C GLN A 65 13.37 -26.42 14.53
N ARG A 66 13.56 -27.72 14.39
CA ARG A 66 14.22 -28.54 15.44
C ARG A 66 15.70 -28.24 15.44
N GLN A 67 16.27 -28.03 16.64
CA GLN A 67 17.71 -27.82 16.80
C GLN A 67 18.41 -29.16 16.84
N PRO A 68 19.29 -29.48 15.87
CA PRO A 68 20.05 -30.72 15.91
C PRO A 68 21.02 -30.70 17.08
N GLY A 69 21.04 -31.77 17.87
CA GLY A 69 22.09 -32.03 18.84
C GLY A 69 21.77 -31.79 20.32
N ILE A 70 20.58 -31.31 20.67
CA ILE A 70 20.16 -31.10 22.09
C ILE A 70 19.29 -32.28 22.60
N GLU A 71 18.81 -33.14 21.72
CA GLU A 71 18.06 -34.32 22.12
C GLU A 71 19.01 -35.39 22.68
N ALA A 72 19.08 -35.50 23.98
CA ALA A 72 19.57 -36.69 24.58
C ALA A 72 18.59 -37.81 24.19
N LEU A 73 18.97 -38.55 23.14
CA LEU A 73 18.24 -39.75 22.72
C LEU A 73 18.08 -40.66 23.96
N ARG A 74 16.86 -40.87 24.41
CA ARG A 74 16.54 -41.76 25.50
C ARG A 74 15.86 -43.00 24.93
N LEU A 75 16.25 -44.16 25.47
CA LEU A 75 15.57 -45.38 25.17
C LEU A 75 14.22 -45.43 25.90
N ASN A 76 13.18 -45.68 25.14
CA ASN A 76 11.84 -45.96 25.69
C ASN A 76 11.84 -47.39 26.28
N SER A 77 12.11 -47.47 27.58
CA SER A 77 12.25 -48.78 28.26
C SER A 77 11.01 -49.68 28.11
N PRO A 78 9.76 -49.20 28.19
CA PRO A 78 8.58 -50.01 27.92
C PRO A 78 8.53 -50.60 26.52
N VAL A 79 8.84 -49.82 25.47
CA VAL A 79 8.86 -50.31 24.07
C VAL A 79 10.00 -51.27 23.85
N LEU A 80 11.17 -51.01 24.46
CA LEU A 80 12.32 -51.93 24.40
C LEU A 80 12.00 -53.28 25.02
N ALA A 81 11.33 -53.34 26.19
CA ALA A 81 10.90 -54.56 26.82
C ALA A 81 9.86 -55.33 25.99
N GLN A 82 8.94 -54.65 25.31
CA GLN A 82 8.01 -55.29 24.37
C GLN A 82 8.74 -55.89 23.17
N LEU A 83 9.71 -55.18 22.63
CA LEU A 83 10.51 -55.66 21.50
C LEU A 83 11.32 -56.89 21.85
N GLU A 84 11.92 -56.92 23.05
CA GLU A 84 12.64 -58.10 23.58
C GLU A 84 11.72 -59.33 23.67
N GLN A 85 10.50 -59.17 24.19
CA GLN A 85 9.51 -60.25 24.26
C GLN A 85 9.11 -60.75 22.87
N LEU A 86 8.92 -59.84 21.91
CA LEU A 86 8.57 -60.17 20.53
C LEU A 86 9.71 -60.93 19.84
N ASP A 87 10.96 -60.48 20.01
CA ASP A 87 12.13 -61.17 19.46
C ASP A 87 12.22 -62.62 19.98
N ALA A 88 12.04 -62.80 21.29
CA ALA A 88 12.03 -64.12 21.91
C ALA A 88 10.91 -65.03 21.35
N GLN A 89 9.72 -64.56 21.18
CA GLN A 89 8.58 -65.27 20.58
C GLN A 89 8.85 -65.66 19.12
N VAL A 90 9.38 -64.73 18.31
CA VAL A 90 9.73 -65.00 16.91
C VAL A 90 10.78 -66.11 16.83
N ARG A 91 11.85 -66.02 17.61
CA ARG A 91 12.93 -67.02 17.59
C ARG A 91 12.52 -68.42 18.11
N THR A 92 11.53 -68.45 19.04
CA THR A 92 10.91 -69.69 19.43
C THR A 92 10.18 -70.38 18.28
N ARG A 93 9.50 -69.61 17.41
CA ARG A 93 8.75 -70.16 16.26
C ARG A 93 9.62 -70.35 15.02
N LEU A 94 10.71 -69.60 14.88
CA LEU A 94 11.63 -69.59 13.77
C LEU A 94 13.06 -69.69 14.30
N PRO A 95 13.54 -70.93 14.67
CA PRO A 95 14.86 -71.12 15.31
C PRO A 95 16.07 -70.66 14.50
N GLY A 96 15.90 -70.49 13.18
CA GLY A 96 16.96 -70.00 12.30
C GLY A 96 16.94 -68.42 12.11
N ALA A 97 16.05 -67.68 12.79
CA ALA A 97 16.01 -66.23 12.70
C ALA A 97 17.24 -65.65 13.44
N ALA A 98 17.90 -64.69 12.78
CA ALA A 98 18.99 -63.93 13.38
C ALA A 98 18.47 -63.03 14.52
N PRO A 99 19.26 -62.78 15.57
CA PRO A 99 18.89 -61.77 16.59
C PRO A 99 18.85 -60.36 16.02
N LEU A 100 17.99 -59.54 16.61
CA LEU A 100 17.95 -58.10 16.26
C LEU A 100 19.30 -57.45 16.55
N SER A 101 19.82 -56.71 15.60
CA SER A 101 21.00 -55.87 15.82
C SER A 101 20.64 -54.61 16.62
N VAL A 102 21.64 -53.99 17.25
CA VAL A 102 21.43 -52.70 17.94
C VAL A 102 20.87 -51.65 16.98
N ALA A 103 21.30 -51.69 15.72
CA ALA A 103 20.79 -50.78 14.70
C ALA A 103 19.28 -50.99 14.43
N ASP A 104 18.85 -52.27 14.31
CA ASP A 104 17.44 -52.62 14.11
C ASP A 104 16.58 -52.16 15.30
N VAL A 105 17.08 -52.33 16.51
CA VAL A 105 16.42 -51.87 17.75
C VAL A 105 16.29 -50.36 17.78
N LEU A 106 17.34 -49.60 17.45
CA LEU A 106 17.31 -48.15 17.46
C LEU A 106 16.44 -47.58 16.35
N HIS A 107 16.26 -48.29 15.23
CA HIS A 107 15.38 -47.88 14.15
C HIS A 107 13.90 -48.28 14.37
N TRP A 108 13.62 -49.10 15.40
CA TRP A 108 12.27 -49.54 15.66
C TRP A 108 11.39 -48.38 16.13
N PRO A 109 10.20 -48.18 15.54
CA PRO A 109 9.32 -47.09 15.90
C PRO A 109 9.00 -47.03 17.40
N GLY A 110 9.29 -45.91 18.04
CA GLY A 110 9.01 -45.67 19.46
C GLY A 110 10.10 -46.16 20.44
N VAL A 111 11.18 -46.83 19.98
CA VAL A 111 12.31 -47.23 20.85
C VAL A 111 13.16 -46.01 21.27
N LEU A 112 13.34 -45.06 20.36
CA LEU A 112 13.93 -43.79 20.73
C LEU A 112 12.80 -42.86 21.15
N ASP A 113 12.83 -42.42 22.40
CA ASP A 113 11.87 -41.52 22.98
C ASP A 113 12.15 -40.12 22.44
N GLN A 114 11.29 -39.65 21.53
CA GLN A 114 11.28 -38.24 21.18
C GLN A 114 10.58 -37.52 22.33
N ARG A 115 11.29 -36.68 23.05
CA ARG A 115 10.62 -35.85 24.09
C ARG A 115 9.37 -35.22 23.51
N ASP A 116 8.25 -35.51 24.17
CA ASP A 116 7.03 -34.71 23.92
C ASP A 116 7.42 -33.24 24.05
N THR A 117 7.32 -32.51 22.96
CA THR A 117 7.49 -31.07 22.99
C THR A 117 6.47 -30.52 23.99
N ASP A 118 6.93 -29.76 24.97
CA ASP A 118 6.02 -29.11 25.90
C ASP A 118 5.04 -28.23 25.11
N THR A 119 3.84 -28.74 24.94
CA THR A 119 2.80 -28.12 24.10
C THR A 119 2.42 -26.74 24.63
N GLU A 120 2.44 -26.54 25.94
CA GLU A 120 2.09 -25.25 26.54
C GLU A 120 3.24 -24.24 26.35
N ALA A 121 4.49 -24.65 26.56
CA ALA A 121 5.65 -23.81 26.27
C ALA A 121 5.73 -23.44 24.78
N LEU A 122 5.38 -24.36 23.88
CA LEU A 122 5.34 -24.09 22.43
C LEU A 122 4.22 -23.10 22.08
N ARG A 123 3.04 -23.26 22.68
CA ARG A 123 1.91 -22.35 22.52
C ARG A 123 2.26 -20.93 22.98
N GLU A 124 2.87 -20.81 24.15
CA GLU A 124 3.28 -19.51 24.70
C GLU A 124 4.33 -18.84 23.78
N ALA A 125 5.37 -19.58 23.41
CA ALA A 125 6.41 -19.09 22.49
C ALA A 125 5.84 -18.62 21.15
N LEU A 126 4.87 -19.36 20.59
CA LEU A 126 4.19 -19.01 19.35
C LEU A 126 3.39 -17.70 19.49
N LEU A 127 2.61 -17.56 20.57
CA LEU A 127 1.81 -16.34 20.79
C LEU A 127 2.69 -15.11 21.02
N VAL A 128 3.80 -15.26 21.72
CA VAL A 128 4.78 -14.18 21.90
C VAL A 128 5.42 -13.81 20.55
N ALA A 129 5.88 -14.78 19.76
CA ALA A 129 6.44 -14.53 18.42
C ALA A 129 5.42 -13.87 17.49
N LEU A 130 4.14 -14.28 17.55
CA LEU A 130 3.07 -13.65 16.79
C LEU A 130 2.86 -12.19 17.20
N ALA A 131 2.81 -11.90 18.50
CA ALA A 131 2.64 -10.53 19.00
C ALA A 131 3.77 -9.61 18.51
N GLU A 132 5.02 -10.06 18.61
CA GLU A 132 6.19 -9.32 18.14
C GLU A 132 6.19 -9.12 16.61
N SER A 133 5.78 -10.14 15.85
CA SER A 133 5.64 -10.03 14.40
C SER A 133 4.56 -9.01 14.03
N LEU A 134 3.44 -8.95 14.78
CA LEU A 134 2.38 -7.98 14.57
C LEU A 134 2.86 -6.55 14.90
N ASP A 135 3.59 -6.37 15.99
CA ASP A 135 4.18 -5.07 16.36
C ASP A 135 5.21 -4.60 15.31
N GLY A 136 6.03 -5.53 14.83
CA GLY A 136 6.97 -5.28 13.74
C GLY A 136 6.28 -4.87 12.43
N LEU A 137 5.17 -5.55 12.08
CA LEU A 137 4.38 -5.23 10.91
C LEU A 137 3.72 -3.84 11.01
N GLN A 138 3.16 -3.50 12.18
CA GLN A 138 2.59 -2.17 12.42
C GLN A 138 3.65 -1.08 12.33
N SER A 139 4.82 -1.28 12.92
CA SER A 139 5.95 -0.36 12.84
C SER A 139 6.45 -0.17 11.41
N SER A 140 6.49 -1.25 10.61
CA SER A 140 6.84 -1.18 9.19
C SER A 140 5.83 -0.34 8.40
N ARG A 141 4.53 -0.57 8.62
CA ARG A 141 3.45 0.21 7.99
C ARG A 141 3.49 1.69 8.39
N GLN A 142 3.80 2.01 9.65
CA GLN A 142 3.93 3.39 10.10
C GLN A 142 5.09 4.12 9.41
N ARG A 143 6.26 3.48 9.29
CA ARG A 143 7.41 4.06 8.57
C ARG A 143 7.10 4.29 7.09
N GLU A 144 6.47 3.32 6.42
CA GLU A 144 6.05 3.46 5.02
C GLU A 144 5.03 4.60 4.86
N GLY A 145 4.03 4.67 5.75
CA GLY A 145 3.03 5.74 5.76
C GLY A 145 3.63 7.12 5.96
N GLU A 146 4.63 7.27 6.83
CA GLU A 146 5.32 8.55 7.05
C GLU A 146 6.18 8.96 5.84
N ALA A 147 6.87 8.02 5.21
CA ALA A 147 7.61 8.28 3.97
C ALA A 147 6.68 8.74 2.83
N LEU A 148 5.53 8.09 2.68
CA LEU A 148 4.50 8.47 1.71
C LEU A 148 3.91 9.85 2.03
N ARG A 149 3.62 10.14 3.31
CA ARG A 149 3.15 11.45 3.75
C ARG A 149 4.12 12.55 3.36
N HIS A 150 5.42 12.34 3.59
CA HIS A 150 6.46 13.30 3.21
C HIS A 150 6.47 13.55 1.71
N THR A 151 6.46 12.50 0.91
CA THR A 151 6.41 12.59 -0.55
C THR A 151 5.20 13.37 -1.05
N LEU A 152 4.01 13.10 -0.50
CA LEU A 152 2.77 13.82 -0.86
C LEU A 152 2.86 15.30 -0.49
N LEU A 153 3.42 15.65 0.67
CA LEU A 153 3.62 17.05 1.08
C LEU A 153 4.60 17.79 0.18
N GLU A 154 5.65 17.14 -0.29
CA GLU A 154 6.58 17.71 -1.27
C GLU A 154 5.88 18.01 -2.61
N ARG A 155 5.01 17.10 -3.09
CA ARG A 155 4.22 17.32 -4.30
C ARG A 155 3.22 18.47 -4.11
N CYS A 156 2.54 18.53 -2.96
CA CYS A 156 1.70 19.68 -2.59
C CYS A 156 2.46 21.01 -2.63
N ALA A 157 3.69 21.03 -2.12
CA ALA A 157 4.54 22.22 -2.20
C ALA A 157 4.92 22.58 -3.65
N GLY A 158 5.15 21.57 -4.49
CA GLY A 158 5.35 21.76 -5.93
C GLY A 158 4.14 22.42 -6.61
N ILE A 159 2.93 21.91 -6.36
CA ILE A 159 1.68 22.50 -6.89
C ILE A 159 1.51 23.95 -6.46
N VAL A 160 1.71 24.24 -5.17
CA VAL A 160 1.63 25.61 -4.64
C VAL A 160 2.62 26.55 -5.33
N ARG A 161 3.86 26.11 -5.53
CA ARG A 161 4.91 26.88 -6.20
C ARG A 161 4.52 27.24 -7.64
N ILE A 162 4.00 26.28 -8.40
CA ILE A 162 3.51 26.51 -9.77
C ILE A 162 2.37 27.53 -9.75
N ALA A 163 1.37 27.34 -8.88
CA ALA A 163 0.23 28.26 -8.78
C ALA A 163 0.64 29.69 -8.38
N GLN A 164 1.57 29.83 -7.43
CA GLN A 164 2.11 31.12 -7.00
C GLN A 164 2.94 31.82 -8.08
N ALA A 165 3.71 31.07 -8.88
CA ALA A 165 4.45 31.63 -10.02
C ALA A 165 3.55 32.07 -11.17
N LEU A 166 2.43 31.37 -11.36
CA LEU A 166 1.47 31.65 -12.43
C LEU A 166 0.58 32.87 -12.13
N ARG A 167 0.10 32.99 -10.90
CA ARG A 167 -0.87 33.98 -10.46
C ARG A 167 -0.54 35.44 -10.88
N PRO A 168 0.68 35.97 -10.66
CA PRO A 168 1.02 37.33 -11.04
C PRO A 168 1.09 37.55 -12.57
N ARG A 169 1.19 36.46 -13.35
CA ARG A 169 1.31 36.53 -14.81
C ARG A 169 -0.05 36.50 -15.52
N ILE A 170 -1.12 36.04 -14.84
CA ILE A 170 -2.48 35.92 -15.40
C ILE A 170 -2.97 37.22 -16.01
N PRO A 171 -2.90 38.41 -15.36
CA PRO A 171 -3.40 39.64 -15.95
C PRO A 171 -2.71 39.99 -17.26
N GLN A 172 -1.41 39.75 -17.36
CA GLN A 172 -0.67 40.04 -18.60
C GLN A 172 -1.02 39.03 -19.71
N MET A 173 -1.20 37.76 -19.37
CA MET A 173 -1.61 36.71 -20.31
C MET A 173 -3.01 37.00 -20.85
N LEU A 174 -3.93 37.38 -19.98
CA LEU A 174 -5.30 37.76 -20.37
C LEU A 174 -5.28 38.95 -21.34
N ALA A 175 -4.59 40.05 -21.00
CA ALA A 175 -4.45 41.21 -21.85
C ALA A 175 -3.83 40.91 -23.22
N GLN A 176 -2.84 39.99 -23.28
CA GLN A 176 -2.26 39.55 -24.55
C GLN A 176 -3.24 38.73 -25.39
N ALA A 177 -4.02 37.85 -24.73
CA ALA A 177 -5.02 37.04 -25.42
C ALA A 177 -6.15 37.91 -25.99
N GLU A 178 -6.62 38.89 -25.22
CA GLU A 178 -7.62 39.86 -25.66
C GLU A 178 -7.12 40.69 -26.85
N ARG A 179 -5.88 41.18 -26.80
CA ARG A 179 -5.27 41.94 -27.93
C ARG A 179 -5.21 41.08 -29.19
N LYS A 180 -4.74 39.86 -29.11
CA LYS A 180 -4.67 38.94 -30.25
C LYS A 180 -6.06 38.65 -30.83
N LEU A 181 -7.07 38.48 -29.98
CA LEU A 181 -8.44 38.28 -30.44
C LEU A 181 -8.96 39.54 -31.13
N PHE A 182 -8.76 40.70 -30.53
CA PHE A 182 -9.15 41.99 -31.12
C PHE A 182 -8.50 42.23 -32.49
N GLU A 183 -7.21 41.96 -32.63
CA GLU A 183 -6.49 42.09 -33.91
C GLU A 183 -7.06 41.13 -34.96
N ARG A 184 -7.29 39.85 -34.62
CA ARG A 184 -7.90 38.86 -35.53
C ARG A 184 -9.31 39.26 -35.96
N LEU A 185 -10.15 39.73 -35.02
CA LEU A 185 -11.49 40.19 -35.32
C LEU A 185 -11.45 41.39 -36.25
N ASN A 186 -10.61 42.40 -36.00
CA ASN A 186 -10.46 43.56 -36.85
C ASN A 186 -9.95 43.19 -38.26
N GLN A 187 -9.02 42.25 -38.40
CA GLN A 187 -8.57 41.77 -39.71
C GLN A 187 -9.69 41.08 -40.49
N ALA A 188 -10.45 40.19 -39.82
CA ALA A 188 -11.56 39.48 -40.45
C ALA A 188 -12.70 40.44 -40.85
N LEU A 189 -12.99 41.41 -40.02
CA LEU A 189 -14.07 42.38 -40.25
C LEU A 189 -13.65 43.48 -41.26
N GLY A 190 -12.36 43.83 -41.35
CA GLY A 190 -11.84 44.73 -42.39
C GLY A 190 -12.12 44.21 -43.80
N ALA A 191 -12.04 42.89 -43.98
CA ALA A 191 -12.43 42.23 -45.23
C ALA A 191 -13.96 42.27 -45.48
N ALA A 192 -14.78 42.20 -44.44
CA ALA A 192 -16.26 42.24 -44.54
C ALA A 192 -16.82 43.66 -44.75
N LEU A 193 -16.14 44.70 -44.28
CA LEU A 193 -16.53 46.09 -44.48
C LEU A 193 -16.45 46.54 -45.94
N GLN A 194 -15.63 45.89 -46.77
CA GLN A 194 -15.59 46.14 -48.22
C GLN A 194 -16.86 45.62 -48.94
N GLY A 195 -17.70 44.82 -48.28
CA GLY A 195 -18.96 44.29 -48.81
C GLY A 195 -20.22 45.11 -48.51
N GLY A 196 -20.15 46.17 -47.72
CA GLY A 196 -21.15 47.28 -47.71
C GLY A 196 -22.42 47.11 -46.84
N ASN A 197 -22.59 46.11 -45.99
CA ASN A 197 -23.88 45.82 -45.32
C ASN A 197 -23.96 46.03 -43.79
N VAL A 198 -22.91 46.52 -43.12
CA VAL A 198 -22.91 46.69 -41.64
C VAL A 198 -22.20 47.99 -41.27
N SER A 199 -22.73 48.75 -40.27
CA SER A 199 -22.08 49.98 -39.82
C SER A 199 -20.80 49.68 -39.01
N ARG A 200 -19.83 50.61 -39.08
CA ARG A 200 -18.57 50.47 -38.29
C ARG A 200 -18.83 50.46 -36.78
N GLU A 201 -19.85 51.13 -36.32
CA GLU A 201 -20.22 51.21 -34.90
C GLU A 201 -20.80 49.89 -34.38
N GLU A 202 -21.69 49.24 -35.14
CA GLU A 202 -22.24 47.94 -34.80
C GLU A 202 -21.16 46.85 -34.76
N LEU A 203 -20.20 46.91 -35.68
CA LEU A 203 -19.07 45.99 -35.71
C LEU A 203 -18.14 46.18 -34.51
N ALA A 204 -17.84 47.47 -34.15
CA ALA A 204 -17.01 47.78 -32.99
C ALA A 204 -17.66 47.31 -31.68
N GLU A 205 -18.97 47.41 -31.57
CA GLU A 205 -19.71 46.92 -30.39
C GLU A 205 -19.70 45.38 -30.31
N ARG A 206 -19.92 44.66 -31.40
CA ARG A 206 -19.80 43.20 -31.45
C ARG A 206 -18.41 42.70 -31.10
N VAL A 207 -17.37 43.39 -31.60
CA VAL A 207 -15.98 43.07 -31.25
C VAL A 207 -15.74 43.21 -29.74
N ARG A 208 -16.21 44.35 -29.16
CA ARG A 208 -16.08 44.56 -27.72
C ARG A 208 -16.81 43.51 -26.90
N GLN A 209 -18.03 43.15 -27.27
CA GLN A 209 -18.81 42.10 -26.60
C GLN A 209 -18.09 40.73 -26.68
N GLU A 210 -17.59 40.35 -27.85
CA GLU A 210 -16.90 39.08 -28.04
C GLU A 210 -15.56 39.01 -27.25
N VAL A 211 -14.81 40.12 -27.23
CA VAL A 211 -13.58 40.23 -26.42
C VAL A 211 -13.88 40.11 -24.92
N THR A 212 -14.96 40.76 -24.45
CA THR A 212 -15.39 40.67 -23.05
C THR A 212 -15.81 39.26 -22.68
N LEU A 213 -16.62 38.60 -23.51
CA LEU A 213 -17.03 37.21 -23.31
C LEU A 213 -15.84 36.25 -23.34
N TYR A 214 -14.87 36.51 -24.20
CA TYR A 214 -13.63 35.74 -24.27
C TYR A 214 -12.81 35.91 -23.00
N GLY A 215 -12.65 37.11 -22.47
CA GLY A 215 -11.96 37.39 -21.21
C GLY A 215 -12.53 36.59 -20.05
N LEU A 216 -13.86 36.53 -19.94
CA LEU A 216 -14.56 35.73 -18.93
C LEU A 216 -14.33 34.24 -19.10
N ARG A 217 -14.24 33.73 -20.34
CA ARG A 217 -13.96 32.31 -20.62
C ARG A 217 -12.51 31.90 -20.29
N VAL A 218 -11.58 32.82 -20.35
CA VAL A 218 -10.13 32.59 -20.16
C VAL A 218 -9.70 32.90 -18.73
N ASP A 219 -10.58 33.43 -17.88
CA ASP A 219 -10.27 33.65 -16.47
C ASP A 219 -10.02 32.30 -15.76
N VAL A 220 -8.84 32.21 -15.17
CA VAL A 220 -8.33 31.00 -14.49
C VAL A 220 -8.06 31.24 -12.99
N ASP A 221 -8.37 32.43 -12.47
CA ASP A 221 -8.08 32.77 -11.06
C ASP A 221 -8.93 31.93 -10.10
N GLU A 222 -10.15 31.59 -10.50
CA GLU A 222 -11.04 30.75 -9.72
C GLU A 222 -10.50 29.32 -9.61
N GLU A 223 -10.06 28.71 -10.72
CA GLU A 223 -9.46 27.36 -10.75
C GLU A 223 -8.20 27.30 -9.91
N LEU A 224 -7.36 28.32 -9.95
CA LEU A 224 -6.16 28.38 -9.10
C LEU A 224 -6.51 28.50 -7.62
N LYS A 225 -7.52 29.27 -7.25
CA LYS A 225 -8.00 29.37 -5.87
C LYS A 225 -8.54 28.03 -5.38
N ARG A 226 -9.36 27.34 -6.19
CA ARG A 226 -9.91 26.03 -5.88
C ARG A 226 -8.80 24.99 -5.75
N LEU A 227 -7.84 24.98 -6.66
CA LEU A 227 -6.68 24.10 -6.63
C LEU A 227 -5.88 24.26 -5.31
N LEU A 228 -5.60 25.50 -4.90
CA LEU A 228 -4.91 25.78 -3.63
C LEU A 228 -5.74 25.34 -2.41
N THR A 229 -7.06 25.55 -2.44
CA THR A 229 -7.96 25.08 -1.37
C THR A 229 -7.94 23.56 -1.24
N HIS A 230 -7.94 22.84 -2.36
CA HIS A 230 -7.84 21.37 -2.36
C HIS A 230 -6.47 20.89 -1.86
N VAL A 231 -5.39 21.58 -2.20
CA VAL A 231 -4.05 21.27 -1.66
C VAL A 231 -4.00 21.46 -0.15
N ASP A 232 -4.59 22.51 0.38
CA ASP A 232 -4.65 22.73 1.84
C ASP A 232 -5.50 21.66 2.54
N GLU A 233 -6.59 21.21 1.89
CA GLU A 233 -7.39 20.09 2.40
C GLU A 233 -6.59 18.78 2.38
N VAL A 234 -5.80 18.49 1.34
CA VAL A 234 -4.88 17.34 1.31
C VAL A 234 -3.91 17.39 2.49
N ARG A 235 -3.30 18.54 2.76
CA ARG A 235 -2.39 18.72 3.89
C ARG A 235 -3.09 18.46 5.23
N ARG A 236 -4.32 18.95 5.40
CA ARG A 236 -5.12 18.75 6.59
C ARG A 236 -5.46 17.27 6.82
N VAL A 237 -5.87 16.57 5.76
CA VAL A 237 -6.18 15.14 5.80
C VAL A 237 -4.93 14.32 6.14
N LEU A 238 -3.78 14.64 5.56
CA LEU A 238 -2.49 13.99 5.87
C LEU A 238 -2.03 14.23 7.32
N ALA A 239 -2.33 15.41 7.88
CA ALA A 239 -2.02 15.72 9.28
C ALA A 239 -2.92 14.99 10.27
N ALA A 240 -4.20 14.76 9.93
CA ALA A 240 -5.14 14.04 10.76
C ALA A 240 -4.82 12.53 10.86
N GLY A 241 -4.21 11.95 9.83
CA GLY A 241 -3.86 10.54 9.79
C GLY A 241 -5.05 9.59 9.75
N GLY A 242 -4.81 8.30 9.99
CA GLY A 242 -5.83 7.25 9.96
C GLY A 242 -6.12 6.73 8.55
N GLY A 243 -7.30 6.15 8.34
CA GLY A 243 -7.71 5.56 7.06
C GLY A 243 -8.15 6.59 6.03
N VAL A 244 -7.22 7.40 5.53
CA VAL A 244 -7.49 8.59 4.72
C VAL A 244 -7.50 8.36 3.20
N GLY A 245 -7.18 7.16 2.73
CA GLY A 245 -6.98 6.87 1.30
C GLY A 245 -8.13 7.29 0.40
N ARG A 246 -9.39 6.96 0.73
CA ARG A 246 -10.58 7.34 -0.06
C ARG A 246 -10.77 8.85 -0.16
N ARG A 247 -10.51 9.56 0.95
CA ARG A 247 -10.64 11.03 0.97
C ARG A 247 -9.57 11.68 0.13
N LEU A 248 -8.35 11.16 0.19
CA LEU A 248 -7.25 11.62 -0.64
C LEU A 248 -7.50 11.32 -2.13
N ASP A 249 -8.01 10.13 -2.48
CA ASP A 249 -8.36 9.81 -3.88
C ASP A 249 -9.40 10.77 -4.44
N PHE A 250 -10.45 11.09 -3.67
CA PHE A 250 -11.43 12.12 -4.06
C PHE A 250 -10.76 13.49 -4.29
N LEU A 251 -9.86 13.91 -3.39
CA LEU A 251 -9.14 15.18 -3.55
C LEU A 251 -8.23 15.20 -4.78
N MET A 252 -7.63 14.06 -5.15
CA MET A 252 -6.87 13.93 -6.41
C MET A 252 -7.76 14.11 -7.63
N GLN A 253 -8.99 13.60 -7.61
CA GLN A 253 -9.95 13.81 -8.69
C GLN A 253 -10.32 15.29 -8.84
N GLU A 254 -10.58 16.00 -7.72
CA GLU A 254 -10.87 17.42 -7.75
C GLU A 254 -9.67 18.24 -8.23
N LEU A 255 -8.46 17.96 -7.73
CA LEU A 255 -7.22 18.60 -8.20
C LEU A 255 -7.02 18.39 -9.72
N ASN A 256 -7.26 17.19 -10.21
CA ASN A 256 -7.15 16.87 -11.63
C ASN A 256 -8.21 17.62 -12.45
N ARG A 257 -9.42 17.77 -11.94
CA ARG A 257 -10.48 18.55 -12.56
C ARG A 257 -10.07 20.02 -12.72
N GLU A 258 -9.55 20.65 -11.66
CA GLU A 258 -9.08 22.03 -11.71
C GLU A 258 -7.90 22.19 -12.68
N ALA A 259 -6.94 21.26 -12.67
CA ALA A 259 -5.82 21.28 -13.62
C ALA A 259 -6.26 21.06 -15.08
N ASN A 260 -7.30 20.25 -15.33
CA ASN A 260 -7.90 20.08 -16.65
C ASN A 260 -8.58 21.37 -17.14
N THR A 261 -9.34 22.02 -16.25
CA THR A 261 -10.02 23.28 -16.59
C THR A 261 -8.99 24.39 -16.88
N LEU A 262 -7.92 24.49 -16.08
CA LEU A 262 -6.77 25.36 -16.37
C LEU A 262 -6.19 25.10 -17.76
N GLY A 263 -5.96 23.84 -18.10
CA GLY A 263 -5.42 23.44 -19.39
C GLY A 263 -6.36 23.77 -20.57
N SER A 264 -7.66 23.59 -20.40
CA SER A 264 -8.65 23.89 -21.46
C SER A 264 -8.84 25.39 -21.68
N LYS A 265 -8.65 26.22 -20.65
CA LYS A 265 -8.68 27.69 -20.72
C LYS A 265 -7.33 28.29 -21.13
N ALA A 266 -6.28 27.45 -21.29
CA ALA A 266 -4.95 27.94 -21.61
C ALA A 266 -4.85 28.51 -23.01
N THR A 267 -4.62 29.82 -23.08
CA THR A 267 -4.40 30.58 -24.33
C THR A 267 -2.91 30.91 -24.56
N ALA A 268 -2.10 30.78 -23.54
CA ALA A 268 -0.65 31.01 -23.55
C ALA A 268 0.12 29.73 -23.30
N VAL A 269 1.28 29.62 -23.92
CA VAL A 269 2.18 28.43 -23.79
C VAL A 269 2.54 28.18 -22.34
N ASP A 270 2.81 29.24 -21.57
CA ASP A 270 3.18 29.15 -20.16
C ASP A 270 2.06 28.54 -19.30
N LEU A 271 0.79 28.88 -19.60
CA LEU A 271 -0.36 28.30 -18.88
C LEU A 271 -0.56 26.82 -19.25
N THR A 272 -0.36 26.47 -20.53
CA THR A 272 -0.38 25.08 -20.98
C THR A 272 0.71 24.26 -20.31
N GLN A 273 1.93 24.77 -20.24
CA GLN A 273 3.05 24.11 -19.56
C GLN A 273 2.77 23.90 -18.09
N ALA A 274 2.29 24.94 -17.39
CA ALA A 274 1.92 24.84 -15.98
C ALA A 274 0.82 23.79 -15.73
N ALA A 275 -0.22 23.74 -16.59
CA ALA A 275 -1.28 22.75 -16.49
C ALA A 275 -0.75 21.31 -16.66
N VAL A 276 0.20 21.08 -17.57
CA VAL A 276 0.85 19.79 -17.76
C VAL A 276 1.66 19.40 -16.53
N GLU A 277 2.45 20.33 -15.98
CA GLU A 277 3.25 20.09 -14.76
C GLU A 277 2.36 19.78 -13.55
N LEU A 278 1.26 20.52 -13.37
CA LEU A 278 0.26 20.27 -12.32
C LEU A 278 -0.33 18.87 -12.46
N LYS A 279 -0.76 18.46 -13.65
CA LYS A 279 -1.29 17.12 -13.92
C LYS A 279 -0.28 16.03 -13.59
N MET A 280 0.98 16.22 -13.96
CA MET A 280 2.05 15.25 -13.66
C MET A 280 2.23 15.07 -12.16
N LEU A 281 2.27 16.16 -11.37
CA LEU A 281 2.38 16.09 -9.92
C LEU A 281 1.15 15.42 -9.28
N ILE A 282 -0.04 15.74 -9.75
CA ILE A 282 -1.30 15.17 -9.25
C ILE A 282 -1.36 13.66 -9.54
N GLU A 283 -0.97 13.22 -10.75
CA GLU A 283 -0.95 11.79 -11.07
C GLU A 283 0.09 11.02 -10.26
N GLN A 284 1.28 11.60 -10.04
CA GLN A 284 2.26 11.02 -9.13
C GLN A 284 1.71 10.88 -7.70
N MET A 285 0.96 11.87 -7.21
CA MET A 285 0.30 11.77 -5.90
C MET A 285 -0.75 10.66 -5.89
N ARG A 286 -1.55 10.55 -6.94
CA ARG A 286 -2.61 9.56 -7.07
C ARG A 286 -2.07 8.14 -7.07
N GLU A 287 -0.98 7.87 -7.81
CA GLU A 287 -0.30 6.57 -7.79
C GLU A 287 0.18 6.21 -6.39
N GLN A 288 0.76 7.16 -5.65
CA GLN A 288 1.20 6.94 -4.29
C GLN A 288 0.04 6.66 -3.33
N ILE A 289 -1.09 7.36 -3.49
CA ILE A 289 -2.29 7.19 -2.66
C ILE A 289 -2.91 5.80 -2.86
N GLN A 290 -2.91 5.25 -4.07
CA GLN A 290 -3.37 3.89 -4.33
C GLN A 290 -2.57 2.84 -3.53
N ASN A 291 -1.34 3.15 -3.15
CA ASN A 291 -0.49 2.30 -2.31
C ASN A 291 -0.68 2.56 -0.80
N LEU A 292 -1.39 3.63 -0.41
CA LEU A 292 -1.59 4.08 0.97
C LEU A 292 -2.70 3.31 1.71
N GLU A 293 -3.50 2.55 1.07
CA GLU A 293 -4.61 1.83 1.72
C GLU A 293 -4.20 0.60 2.51
#